data_cb3c18338101e018a23b090ac0eda32b
#
_entry.id   cb3c18338101e018a23b090ac0eda32b
#
_cell.length_a   1.000
_cell.length_b   1.000
_cell.length_c   1.000
_cell.angle_alpha   90.00
_cell.angle_beta   90.00
_cell.angle_gamma   90.00
#
_symmetry.space_group_name_H-M   'P 1'
#
loop_
_entity.id
_entity.type
_entity.pdbx_description
1 polymer ?
#
loop_
_entity_poly.entity_id
_entity_poly.type
_entity_poly.pdbx_seq_one_letter_code
_entity_poly.pdbx_strand_id
1 'polypeptide(L)'
;MEIWKLLILFLCAFLGGAAIFLVKSDKSQLLKLILSFSGAYLFAITVLHLIPDAYHGGEHENIGIFILIGFLLQIFLEQFSEGVEHGHIHKHHDTQVFPWGIMISLCLHAFLEGMPLAKDQHNALIYGIALHHIPAAFALASILMQNHFNRRKIIMYITIFAVMAPLGFYVSYGISNGSIGGVENYFNRIMGIVIGIFLHISTTILFESSVDHKVSKRKMVAVLCGISIALIGYFSSGHTHGH
;
A
#
# COMPACT_ATOMS: atom_id res chain seq x y z
N MET A 1 -22.63 -0.12 -1.39
CA MET A 1 -21.24 -0.04 -1.91
C MET A 1 -20.79 1.41 -1.88
N GLU A 2 -19.70 1.72 -1.19
CA GLU A 2 -19.25 3.10 -0.99
C GLU A 2 -18.33 3.52 -2.14
N ILE A 3 -18.92 4.02 -3.22
CA ILE A 3 -18.20 4.42 -4.46
C ILE A 3 -17.07 5.43 -4.17
N TRP A 4 -17.23 6.29 -3.15
CA TRP A 4 -16.23 7.27 -2.78
C TRP A 4 -14.88 6.63 -2.35
N LYS A 5 -14.90 5.44 -1.73
CA LYS A 5 -13.70 4.68 -1.37
C LYS A 5 -12.88 4.32 -2.61
N LEU A 6 -13.56 3.79 -3.62
CA LEU A 6 -12.93 3.44 -4.91
C LEU A 6 -12.37 4.67 -5.63
N LEU A 7 -13.10 5.78 -5.58
CA LEU A 7 -12.66 7.04 -6.18
C LEU A 7 -11.41 7.59 -5.50
N ILE A 8 -11.32 7.58 -4.16
CA ILE A 8 -10.14 8.06 -3.43
C ILE A 8 -8.92 7.20 -3.79
N LEU A 9 -9.04 5.87 -3.74
CA LEU A 9 -7.94 4.97 -4.09
C LEU A 9 -7.43 5.22 -5.51
N PHE A 10 -8.35 5.27 -6.47
CA PHE A 10 -7.99 5.54 -7.86
C PHE A 10 -7.35 6.92 -8.04
N LEU A 11 -7.98 7.97 -7.52
CA LEU A 11 -7.51 9.33 -7.71
C LEU A 11 -6.16 9.58 -7.04
N CYS A 12 -5.93 9.07 -5.83
CA CYS A 12 -4.64 9.25 -5.15
C CYS A 12 -3.51 8.58 -5.93
N ALA A 13 -3.68 7.35 -6.40
CA ALA A 13 -2.69 6.68 -7.22
C ALA A 13 -2.50 7.38 -8.57
N PHE A 14 -3.58 7.71 -9.28
CA PHE A 14 -3.51 8.35 -10.58
C PHE A 14 -2.87 9.73 -10.52
N LEU A 15 -3.32 10.59 -9.60
CA LEU A 15 -2.78 11.95 -9.44
C LEU A 15 -1.34 11.91 -8.91
N GLY A 16 -1.01 10.96 -8.00
CA GLY A 16 0.34 10.73 -7.53
C GLY A 16 1.31 10.43 -8.68
N GLY A 17 0.95 9.51 -9.56
CA GLY A 17 1.74 9.20 -10.76
C GLY A 17 1.77 10.35 -11.76
N ALA A 18 0.64 11.00 -12.03
CA ALA A 18 0.56 12.13 -12.96
C ALA A 18 1.36 13.36 -12.49
N ALA A 19 1.59 13.50 -11.19
CA ALA A 19 2.39 14.59 -10.62
C ALA A 19 3.82 14.65 -11.18
N ILE A 20 4.35 13.55 -11.73
CA ILE A 20 5.67 13.53 -12.39
C ILE A 20 5.78 14.55 -13.53
N PHE A 21 4.69 14.84 -14.24
CA PHE A 21 4.69 15.80 -15.34
C PHE A 21 4.74 17.26 -14.88
N LEU A 22 4.43 17.52 -13.60
CA LEU A 22 4.40 18.86 -13.00
C LEU A 22 5.68 19.16 -12.22
N VAL A 23 6.40 18.12 -11.78
CA VAL A 23 7.58 18.25 -10.93
C VAL A 23 8.82 18.42 -11.79
N LYS A 24 9.45 19.61 -11.71
CA LYS A 24 10.66 19.95 -12.49
C LYS A 24 11.98 19.71 -11.77
N SER A 25 11.96 19.36 -10.48
CA SER A 25 13.17 19.18 -9.67
C SER A 25 13.16 17.87 -8.90
N ASP A 26 14.35 17.40 -8.52
CA ASP A 26 14.51 16.23 -7.65
C ASP A 26 13.85 16.50 -6.29
N LYS A 27 12.69 15.88 -6.07
CA LYS A 27 11.94 15.91 -4.81
C LYS A 27 12.04 14.59 -4.04
N SER A 28 13.13 13.88 -4.22
CA SER A 28 13.39 12.59 -3.54
C SER A 28 13.22 12.68 -2.02
N GLN A 29 13.60 13.80 -1.41
CA GLN A 29 13.42 14.02 0.04
C GLN A 29 11.95 14.13 0.45
N LEU A 30 11.12 14.83 -0.33
CA LEU A 30 9.69 14.93 -0.06
C LEU A 30 9.01 13.56 -0.20
N LEU A 31 9.36 12.82 -1.25
CA LEU A 31 8.89 11.47 -1.49
C LEU A 31 9.22 10.55 -0.31
N LYS A 32 10.46 10.58 0.18
CA LYS A 32 10.89 9.81 1.37
C LYS A 32 10.13 10.20 2.64
N LEU A 33 9.79 11.47 2.82
CA LEU A 33 9.01 11.92 3.98
C LEU A 33 7.55 11.43 3.90
N ILE A 34 6.92 11.51 2.72
CA ILE A 34 5.56 11.00 2.50
C ILE A 34 5.53 9.49 2.71
N LEU A 35 6.52 8.74 2.19
CA LEU A 35 6.66 7.30 2.42
C LEU A 35 6.83 6.99 3.91
N SER A 36 7.70 7.71 4.61
CA SER A 36 7.91 7.46 6.05
C SER A 36 6.65 7.73 6.88
N PHE A 37 5.90 8.78 6.53
CA PHE A 37 4.62 9.08 7.15
C PHE A 37 3.58 8.00 6.86
N SER A 38 3.37 7.66 5.58
CA SER A 38 2.36 6.68 5.17
C SER A 38 2.69 5.26 5.65
N GLY A 39 3.96 4.86 5.61
CA GLY A 39 4.42 3.57 6.15
C GLY A 39 4.20 3.45 7.65
N ALA A 40 4.51 4.51 8.42
CA ALA A 40 4.28 4.53 9.86
C ALA A 40 2.79 4.51 10.22
N TYR A 41 1.97 5.25 9.47
CA TYR A 41 0.52 5.23 9.61
C TYR A 41 -0.05 3.84 9.30
N LEU A 42 0.37 3.24 8.17
CA LEU A 42 -0.06 1.90 7.75
C LEU A 42 0.35 0.83 8.78
N PHE A 43 1.58 0.91 9.30
CA PHE A 43 2.04 0.04 10.39
C PHE A 43 1.12 0.12 11.61
N ALA A 44 0.82 1.34 12.05
CA ALA A 44 -0.03 1.57 13.22
C ALA A 44 -1.44 1.01 13.00
N ILE A 45 -2.07 1.26 11.85
CA ILE A 45 -3.39 0.70 11.52
C ILE A 45 -3.35 -0.83 11.46
N THR A 46 -2.30 -1.40 10.90
CA THR A 46 -2.13 -2.87 10.83
C THR A 46 -2.10 -3.48 12.23
N VAL A 47 -1.33 -2.88 13.15
CA VAL A 47 -1.19 -3.37 14.53
C VAL A 47 -2.44 -3.11 15.38
N LEU A 48 -3.06 -1.93 15.23
CA LEU A 48 -4.17 -1.50 16.09
C LEU A 48 -5.54 -2.03 15.64
N HIS A 49 -5.74 -2.27 14.34
CA HIS A 49 -7.02 -2.69 13.79
C HIS A 49 -6.95 -4.06 13.09
N LEU A 50 -6.11 -4.21 12.06
CA LEU A 50 -6.16 -5.40 11.22
C LEU A 50 -5.77 -6.69 11.94
N ILE A 51 -4.73 -6.65 12.77
CA ILE A 51 -4.31 -7.84 13.56
C ILE A 51 -5.38 -8.21 14.58
N PRO A 52 -5.88 -7.30 15.46
CA PRO A 52 -6.97 -7.62 16.36
C PRO A 52 -8.20 -8.17 15.63
N ASP A 53 -8.65 -7.51 14.55
CA ASP A 53 -9.85 -7.92 13.81
C ASP A 53 -9.69 -9.32 13.19
N ALA A 54 -8.50 -9.66 12.70
CA ALA A 54 -8.21 -10.97 12.16
C ALA A 54 -8.31 -12.08 13.21
N TYR A 55 -7.99 -11.76 14.48
CA TYR A 55 -8.06 -12.71 15.60
C TYR A 55 -9.43 -12.73 16.32
N HIS A 56 -10.33 -11.77 16.10
CA HIS A 56 -11.67 -11.77 16.71
C HIS A 56 -12.70 -12.60 15.93
N GLY A 57 -12.42 -13.04 14.72
CA GLY A 57 -13.37 -13.70 13.79
C GLY A 57 -13.71 -15.18 14.07
N GLY A 58 -13.32 -15.78 15.21
CA GLY A 58 -13.76 -17.12 15.65
C GLY A 58 -13.05 -18.33 15.03
N GLU A 59 -12.51 -18.26 13.82
CA GLU A 59 -11.66 -19.30 13.21
C GLU A 59 -10.19 -18.89 13.27
N HIS A 60 -9.59 -19.01 14.45
CA HIS A 60 -8.22 -18.52 14.72
C HIS A 60 -7.13 -19.51 14.28
N GLU A 61 -7.50 -20.70 13.82
CA GLU A 61 -6.52 -21.70 13.44
C GLU A 61 -5.69 -21.21 12.27
N ASN A 62 -4.39 -20.96 12.57
CA ASN A 62 -3.35 -20.70 11.60
C ASN A 62 -3.27 -19.28 10.97
N ILE A 63 -3.98 -18.26 11.46
CA ILE A 63 -3.85 -16.88 10.92
C ILE A 63 -2.39 -16.42 10.89
N GLY A 64 -1.61 -16.71 11.96
CA GLY A 64 -0.19 -16.40 12.01
C GLY A 64 0.63 -16.99 10.85
N ILE A 65 0.25 -18.20 10.38
CA ILE A 65 0.91 -18.81 9.21
C ILE A 65 0.62 -18.00 7.95
N PHE A 66 -0.63 -17.54 7.77
CA PHE A 66 -0.99 -16.70 6.61
C PHE A 66 -0.32 -15.34 6.66
N ILE A 67 -0.13 -14.75 7.85
CA ILE A 67 0.67 -13.53 8.04
C ILE A 67 2.12 -13.77 7.59
N LEU A 68 2.75 -14.87 7.99
CA LEU A 68 4.09 -15.22 7.54
C LEU A 68 4.16 -15.46 6.04
N ILE A 69 3.17 -16.14 5.45
CA ILE A 69 3.09 -16.34 4.00
C ILE A 69 2.99 -14.99 3.29
N GLY A 70 2.16 -14.07 3.77
CA GLY A 70 2.04 -12.73 3.20
C GLY A 70 3.32 -11.92 3.28
N PHE A 71 4.01 -11.99 4.42
CA PHE A 71 5.31 -11.36 4.61
C PHE A 71 6.36 -11.89 3.61
N LEU A 72 6.46 -13.21 3.45
CA LEU A 72 7.35 -13.85 2.49
C LEU A 72 6.95 -13.54 1.03
N LEU A 73 5.65 -13.52 0.75
CA LEU A 73 5.14 -13.15 -0.57
C LEU A 73 5.58 -11.74 -0.95
N GLN A 74 5.51 -10.79 -0.01
CA GLN A 74 5.95 -9.42 -0.27
C GLN A 74 7.46 -9.33 -0.50
N ILE A 75 8.29 -10.06 0.26
CA ILE A 75 9.73 -10.16 -0.01
C ILE A 75 9.96 -10.66 -1.44
N PHE A 76 9.21 -11.68 -1.87
CA PHE A 76 9.31 -12.21 -3.21
C PHE A 76 8.89 -11.18 -4.27
N LEU A 77 7.79 -10.45 -4.07
CA LEU A 77 7.35 -9.40 -4.97
C LEU A 77 8.38 -8.26 -5.07
N GLU A 78 9.01 -7.90 -3.96
CA GLU A 78 10.04 -6.87 -3.91
C GLU A 78 11.27 -7.21 -4.76
N GLN A 79 11.61 -8.50 -4.91
CA GLN A 79 12.69 -8.91 -5.84
C GLN A 79 12.41 -8.52 -7.29
N PHE A 80 11.13 -8.43 -7.68
CA PHE A 80 10.74 -8.02 -9.04
C PHE A 80 10.47 -6.52 -9.17
N SER A 81 10.08 -5.86 -8.08
CA SER A 81 9.84 -4.41 -8.06
C SER A 81 11.12 -3.59 -7.79
N GLU A 82 12.21 -4.26 -7.38
CA GLU A 82 13.48 -3.60 -7.03
C GLU A 82 13.31 -2.52 -5.95
N GLY A 83 12.34 -2.70 -5.05
CA GLY A 83 12.06 -1.76 -3.95
C GLY A 83 11.42 -0.43 -4.39
N VAL A 84 10.80 -0.39 -5.56
CA VAL A 84 10.16 0.84 -6.09
C VAL A 84 9.06 1.35 -5.16
N GLU A 85 8.30 0.46 -4.54
CA GLU A 85 7.28 0.77 -3.54
C GLU A 85 7.83 1.47 -2.29
N HIS A 86 9.14 1.30 -2.00
CA HIS A 86 9.84 1.95 -0.90
C HIS A 86 10.60 3.23 -1.34
N GLY A 87 10.47 3.60 -2.62
CA GLY A 87 11.04 4.82 -3.19
C GLY A 87 12.47 4.65 -3.73
N HIS A 88 12.94 3.41 -3.93
CA HIS A 88 14.19 3.15 -4.65
C HIS A 88 13.98 3.34 -6.15
N ILE A 89 14.62 4.37 -6.70
CA ILE A 89 14.62 4.63 -8.14
C ILE A 89 16.02 4.32 -8.64
N HIS A 90 16.23 3.08 -9.09
CA HIS A 90 17.50 2.69 -9.72
C HIS A 90 17.55 3.22 -11.15
N LYS A 91 18.69 3.80 -11.52
CA LYS A 91 18.95 4.18 -12.90
C LYS A 91 19.33 2.92 -13.68
N HIS A 92 18.38 2.37 -14.42
CA HIS A 92 18.70 1.33 -15.38
C HIS A 92 19.48 1.96 -16.56
N HIS A 93 20.57 1.31 -16.95
CA HIS A 93 21.30 1.67 -18.15
C HIS A 93 20.36 1.59 -19.37
N ASP A 94 20.40 2.62 -20.19
CA ASP A 94 19.79 2.92 -21.51
C ASP A 94 19.19 1.75 -22.32
N THR A 95 18.34 0.93 -21.76
CA THR A 95 17.60 -0.08 -22.49
C THR A 95 16.12 0.32 -22.49
N GLN A 96 15.56 0.58 -23.67
CA GLN A 96 14.12 0.81 -23.87
C GLN A 96 13.28 -0.46 -23.58
N VAL A 97 13.71 -1.26 -22.61
CA VAL A 97 12.99 -2.47 -22.19
C VAL A 97 11.92 -2.08 -21.18
N PHE A 98 10.71 -2.53 -21.41
CA PHE A 98 9.63 -2.30 -20.47
C PHE A 98 9.86 -3.08 -19.16
N PRO A 99 9.78 -2.44 -17.98
CA PRO A 99 10.05 -3.08 -16.71
C PRO A 99 8.85 -3.95 -16.25
N TRP A 100 8.64 -5.08 -16.91
CA TRP A 100 7.50 -5.98 -16.62
C TRP A 100 7.47 -6.47 -15.18
N GLY A 101 8.64 -6.80 -14.61
CA GLY A 101 8.74 -7.25 -13.22
C GLY A 101 8.17 -6.21 -12.26
N ILE A 102 8.62 -4.96 -12.40
CA ILE A 102 8.16 -3.83 -11.58
C ILE A 102 6.64 -3.62 -11.75
N MET A 103 6.17 -3.61 -12.99
CA MET A 103 4.75 -3.36 -13.27
C MET A 103 3.84 -4.44 -12.68
N ILE A 104 4.17 -5.72 -12.89
CA ILE A 104 3.38 -6.84 -12.39
C ILE A 104 3.41 -6.87 -10.86
N SER A 105 4.58 -6.72 -10.25
CA SER A 105 4.74 -6.71 -8.80
C SER A 105 3.93 -5.60 -8.14
N LEU A 106 4.06 -4.36 -8.63
CA LEU A 106 3.30 -3.22 -8.11
C LEU A 106 1.79 -3.37 -8.31
N CYS A 107 1.34 -3.89 -9.46
CA CYS A 107 -0.07 -4.14 -9.72
C CYS A 107 -0.64 -5.20 -8.78
N LEU A 108 0.08 -6.31 -8.57
CA LEU A 108 -0.34 -7.37 -7.65
C LEU A 108 -0.37 -6.88 -6.21
N HIS A 109 0.65 -6.14 -5.79
CA HIS A 109 0.74 -5.48 -4.51
C HIS A 109 -0.48 -4.56 -4.26
N ALA A 110 -0.74 -3.60 -5.16
CA ALA A 110 -1.88 -2.70 -5.04
C ALA A 110 -3.24 -3.44 -5.03
N PHE A 111 -3.37 -4.51 -5.82
CA PHE A 111 -4.57 -5.35 -5.82
C PHE A 111 -4.80 -5.99 -4.45
N LEU A 112 -3.77 -6.60 -3.86
CA LEU A 112 -3.85 -7.23 -2.54
C LEU A 112 -4.15 -6.22 -1.42
N GLU A 113 -3.57 -5.02 -1.48
CA GLU A 113 -3.85 -3.94 -0.54
C GLU A 113 -5.31 -3.45 -0.58
N GLY A 114 -5.97 -3.54 -1.73
CA GLY A 114 -7.38 -3.18 -1.86
C GLY A 114 -8.35 -4.17 -1.21
N MET A 115 -7.96 -5.43 -1.02
CA MET A 115 -8.85 -6.50 -0.57
C MET A 115 -9.42 -6.31 0.86
N PRO A 116 -8.64 -5.88 1.88
CA PRO A 116 -9.17 -5.73 3.24
C PRO A 116 -10.26 -4.67 3.36
N LEU A 117 -10.27 -3.69 2.47
CA LEU A 117 -11.23 -2.59 2.49
C LEU A 117 -12.69 -3.01 2.30
N ALA A 118 -12.95 -4.23 1.81
CA ALA A 118 -14.30 -4.74 1.61
C ALA A 118 -15.06 -5.01 2.93
N LYS A 119 -14.36 -5.33 4.00
CA LYS A 119 -14.91 -5.52 5.36
C LYS A 119 -14.50 -4.43 6.35
N ASP A 120 -13.65 -3.48 5.92
CA ASP A 120 -13.21 -2.40 6.79
C ASP A 120 -14.38 -1.48 7.14
N GLN A 121 -14.77 -1.51 8.41
CA GLN A 121 -15.76 -0.61 8.98
C GLN A 121 -15.15 0.76 9.34
N HIS A 122 -13.82 0.83 9.41
CA HIS A 122 -13.08 2.03 9.75
C HIS A 122 -12.41 2.61 8.51
N ASN A 123 -12.75 3.83 8.14
CA ASN A 123 -12.18 4.49 6.97
C ASN A 123 -10.67 4.80 7.08
N ALA A 124 -10.07 4.51 8.22
CA ALA A 124 -8.66 4.78 8.49
C ALA A 124 -7.71 4.04 7.53
N LEU A 125 -8.02 2.77 7.21
CA LEU A 125 -7.20 1.98 6.30
C LEU A 125 -7.19 2.53 4.87
N ILE A 126 -8.33 3.06 4.40
CA ILE A 126 -8.42 3.68 3.07
C ILE A 126 -7.44 4.84 2.94
N TYR A 127 -7.37 5.71 3.96
CA TYR A 127 -6.44 6.84 3.95
C TYR A 127 -4.99 6.37 3.97
N GLY A 128 -4.68 5.30 4.72
CA GLY A 128 -3.34 4.72 4.74
C GLY A 128 -2.89 4.22 3.37
N ILE A 129 -3.72 3.40 2.73
CA ILE A 129 -3.44 2.85 1.40
C ILE A 129 -3.39 3.97 0.35
N ALA A 130 -4.37 4.88 0.35
CA ALA A 130 -4.41 5.99 -0.60
C ALA A 130 -3.15 6.88 -0.51
N LEU A 131 -2.70 7.21 0.72
CA LEU A 131 -1.49 7.99 0.94
C LEU A 131 -0.23 7.23 0.52
N HIS A 132 -0.18 5.91 0.74
CA HIS A 132 0.94 5.07 0.33
C HIS A 132 1.02 4.92 -1.20
N HIS A 133 -0.10 4.85 -1.90
CA HIS A 133 -0.13 4.74 -3.36
C HIS A 133 0.37 5.99 -4.08
N ILE A 134 0.30 7.19 -3.48
CA ILE A 134 0.81 8.42 -4.11
C ILE A 134 2.30 8.30 -4.44
N PRO A 135 3.20 8.02 -3.48
CA PRO A 135 4.63 7.88 -3.77
C PRO A 135 4.95 6.65 -4.63
N ALA A 136 4.24 5.53 -4.47
CA ALA A 136 4.45 4.33 -5.28
C ALA A 136 4.14 4.60 -6.77
N ALA A 137 3.01 5.24 -7.06
CA ALA A 137 2.64 5.65 -8.42
C ALA A 137 3.62 6.68 -9.01
N PHE A 138 4.10 7.64 -8.19
CA PHE A 138 5.11 8.61 -8.61
C PHE A 138 6.43 7.93 -8.95
N ALA A 139 6.88 6.96 -8.16
CA ALA A 139 8.08 6.20 -8.43
C ALA A 139 7.96 5.37 -9.71
N LEU A 140 6.83 4.67 -9.92
CA LEU A 140 6.54 3.97 -11.16
C LEU A 140 6.60 4.91 -12.38
N ALA A 141 5.93 6.06 -12.30
CA ALA A 141 5.94 7.05 -13.37
C ALA A 141 7.34 7.59 -13.65
N SER A 142 8.16 7.78 -12.61
CA SER A 142 9.54 8.24 -12.71
C SER A 142 10.40 7.24 -13.48
N ILE A 143 10.27 5.95 -13.19
CA ILE A 143 10.99 4.88 -13.89
C ILE A 143 10.58 4.83 -15.37
N LEU A 144 9.27 4.87 -15.65
CA LEU A 144 8.77 4.87 -17.01
C LEU A 144 9.28 6.09 -17.81
N MET A 145 9.37 7.26 -17.17
CA MET A 145 9.90 8.47 -17.79
C MET A 145 11.40 8.37 -18.03
N GLN A 146 12.18 7.80 -17.10
CA GLN A 146 13.62 7.55 -17.29
C GLN A 146 13.90 6.54 -18.42
N ASN A 147 13.02 5.57 -18.63
CA ASN A 147 13.08 4.61 -19.73
C ASN A 147 12.52 5.19 -21.06
N HIS A 148 12.41 6.51 -21.18
CA HIS A 148 12.00 7.23 -22.39
C HIS A 148 10.62 6.86 -22.96
N PHE A 149 9.70 6.36 -22.11
CA PHE A 149 8.32 6.14 -22.53
C PHE A 149 7.60 7.47 -22.79
N ASN A 150 6.77 7.50 -23.84
CA ASN A 150 5.99 8.69 -24.15
C ASN A 150 4.86 8.91 -23.09
N ARG A 151 4.41 10.16 -22.94
CA ARG A 151 3.39 10.54 -21.94
C ARG A 151 2.12 9.69 -22.00
N ARG A 152 1.66 9.30 -23.18
CA ARG A 152 0.45 8.49 -23.34
C ARG A 152 0.61 7.10 -22.72
N LYS A 153 1.76 6.45 -22.95
CA LYS A 153 2.08 5.15 -22.35
C LYS A 153 2.22 5.26 -20.84
N ILE A 154 2.91 6.30 -20.34
CA ILE A 154 3.05 6.52 -18.88
C ILE A 154 1.67 6.68 -18.25
N ILE A 155 0.79 7.52 -18.79
CA ILE A 155 -0.58 7.69 -18.28
C ILE A 155 -1.34 6.36 -18.30
N MET A 156 -1.24 5.58 -19.39
CA MET A 156 -1.88 4.27 -19.50
C MET A 156 -1.42 3.32 -18.38
N TYR A 157 -0.12 3.22 -18.12
CA TYR A 157 0.41 2.33 -17.08
C TYR A 157 0.07 2.80 -15.67
N ILE A 158 0.10 4.11 -15.40
CA ILE A 158 -0.38 4.68 -14.14
C ILE A 158 -1.87 4.36 -13.94
N THR A 159 -2.69 4.45 -15.00
CA THR A 159 -4.11 4.11 -14.94
C THR A 159 -4.31 2.64 -14.61
N ILE A 160 -3.55 1.74 -15.23
CA ILE A 160 -3.61 0.30 -14.92
C ILE A 160 -3.27 0.08 -13.44
N PHE A 161 -2.17 0.66 -12.95
CA PHE A 161 -1.82 0.57 -11.52
C PHE A 161 -2.91 1.13 -10.62
N ALA A 162 -3.46 2.31 -10.93
CA ALA A 162 -4.47 2.98 -10.11
C ALA A 162 -5.80 2.20 -10.00
N VAL A 163 -6.12 1.36 -10.99
CA VAL A 163 -7.32 0.52 -10.99
C VAL A 163 -7.15 -0.72 -10.11
N MET A 164 -5.92 -1.15 -9.80
CA MET A 164 -5.67 -2.42 -9.12
C MET A 164 -6.26 -2.50 -7.70
N ALA A 165 -6.10 -1.46 -6.88
CA ALA A 165 -6.68 -1.46 -5.53
C ALA A 165 -8.22 -1.41 -5.53
N PRO A 166 -8.89 -0.56 -6.33
CA PRO A 166 -10.33 -0.67 -6.57
C PRO A 166 -10.78 -2.06 -7.02
N LEU A 167 -10.02 -2.71 -7.91
CA LEU A 167 -10.32 -4.06 -8.39
C LEU A 167 -10.19 -5.09 -7.25
N GLY A 168 -9.14 -5.01 -6.43
CA GLY A 168 -8.96 -5.84 -5.25
C GLY A 168 -10.12 -5.72 -4.26
N PHE A 169 -10.55 -4.48 -3.98
CA PHE A 169 -11.75 -4.21 -3.19
C PHE A 169 -12.98 -4.94 -3.77
N TYR A 170 -13.19 -4.80 -5.08
CA TYR A 170 -14.39 -5.34 -5.74
C TYR A 170 -14.42 -6.88 -5.69
N VAL A 171 -13.28 -7.52 -5.95
CA VAL A 171 -13.13 -8.97 -5.85
C VAL A 171 -13.38 -9.44 -4.42
N SER A 172 -12.79 -8.79 -3.43
CA SER A 172 -12.96 -9.12 -2.02
C SER A 172 -14.40 -8.91 -1.55
N TYR A 173 -15.06 -7.86 -2.02
CA TYR A 173 -16.48 -7.60 -1.75
C TYR A 173 -17.36 -8.71 -2.32
N GLY A 174 -17.10 -9.18 -3.54
CA GLY A 174 -17.80 -10.32 -4.13
C GLY A 174 -17.61 -11.62 -3.36
N ILE A 175 -16.40 -11.85 -2.83
CA ILE A 175 -16.09 -13.00 -1.95
C ILE A 175 -16.87 -12.89 -0.64
N SER A 176 -16.85 -11.72 0.01
CA SER A 176 -17.47 -11.52 1.32
C SER A 176 -19.00 -11.60 1.31
N ASN A 177 -19.63 -11.29 0.16
CA ASN A 177 -21.09 -11.33 0.00
C ASN A 177 -21.60 -12.64 -0.58
N GLY A 178 -20.78 -13.69 -0.68
CA GLY A 178 -21.17 -14.99 -1.22
C GLY A 178 -21.46 -15.01 -2.73
N SER A 179 -21.22 -13.90 -3.44
CA SER A 179 -21.43 -13.83 -4.89
C SER A 179 -20.42 -14.68 -5.65
N ILE A 180 -19.26 -14.95 -5.05
CA ILE A 180 -18.25 -15.90 -5.52
C ILE A 180 -18.32 -17.09 -4.55
N GLY A 181 -19.14 -18.08 -4.88
CA GLY A 181 -19.54 -19.17 -4.00
C GLY A 181 -18.37 -19.95 -3.39
N GLY A 182 -18.52 -20.34 -2.11
CA GLY A 182 -17.62 -21.26 -1.39
C GLY A 182 -16.29 -20.66 -0.90
N VAL A 183 -16.01 -19.38 -1.14
CA VAL A 183 -14.73 -18.74 -0.79
C VAL A 183 -14.82 -17.89 0.49
N GLU A 184 -16.01 -17.74 1.07
CA GLU A 184 -16.23 -16.94 2.30
C GLU A 184 -15.34 -17.38 3.46
N ASN A 185 -15.16 -18.70 3.63
CA ASN A 185 -14.30 -19.29 4.66
C ASN A 185 -12.81 -18.97 4.49
N TYR A 186 -12.39 -18.51 3.29
CA TYR A 186 -11.01 -18.14 3.03
C TYR A 186 -10.71 -16.65 3.28
N PHE A 187 -11.72 -15.83 3.56
CA PHE A 187 -11.54 -14.39 3.73
C PHE A 187 -10.53 -14.07 4.84
N ASN A 188 -10.63 -14.74 6.00
CA ASN A 188 -9.70 -14.52 7.11
C ASN A 188 -8.25 -14.93 6.76
N ARG A 189 -8.08 -15.95 5.93
CA ARG A 189 -6.76 -16.36 5.41
C ARG A 189 -6.17 -15.30 4.49
N ILE A 190 -6.98 -14.74 3.60
CA ILE A 190 -6.60 -13.63 2.71
C ILE A 190 -6.22 -12.41 3.56
N MET A 191 -6.99 -12.09 4.59
CA MET A 191 -6.67 -11.01 5.53
C MET A 191 -5.32 -11.23 6.22
N GLY A 192 -5.03 -12.46 6.65
CA GLY A 192 -3.72 -12.81 7.20
C GLY A 192 -2.58 -12.51 6.22
N ILE A 193 -2.72 -12.91 4.95
CA ILE A 193 -1.73 -12.61 3.90
C ILE A 193 -1.54 -11.11 3.74
N VAL A 194 -2.62 -10.34 3.68
CA VAL A 194 -2.54 -8.88 3.51
C VAL A 194 -1.89 -8.20 4.71
N ILE A 195 -2.19 -8.64 5.94
CA ILE A 195 -1.51 -8.18 7.16
C ILE A 195 0.00 -8.40 7.04
N GLY A 196 0.42 -9.59 6.58
CA GLY A 196 1.84 -9.89 6.37
C GLY A 196 2.50 -8.97 5.36
N ILE A 197 1.83 -8.68 4.25
CA ILE A 197 2.27 -7.72 3.23
C ILE A 197 2.45 -6.32 3.85
N PHE A 198 1.45 -5.82 4.58
CA PHE A 198 1.52 -4.50 5.23
C PHE A 198 2.64 -4.41 6.28
N LEU A 199 2.86 -5.47 7.05
CA LEU A 199 3.95 -5.52 8.00
C LEU A 199 5.31 -5.43 7.30
N HIS A 200 5.50 -6.17 6.20
CA HIS A 200 6.74 -6.10 5.45
C HIS A 200 6.99 -4.70 4.90
N ILE A 201 6.03 -4.15 4.14
CA ILE A 201 6.16 -2.84 3.49
C ILE A 201 6.43 -1.74 4.52
N SER A 202 5.62 -1.70 5.58
CA SER A 202 5.74 -0.64 6.58
C SER A 202 7.06 -0.73 7.34
N THR A 203 7.53 -1.93 7.69
CA THR A 203 8.82 -2.11 8.36
C THR A 203 9.98 -1.77 7.44
N THR A 204 9.95 -2.19 6.17
CA THR A 204 10.97 -1.83 5.18
C THR A 204 11.06 -0.31 5.01
N ILE A 205 9.94 0.39 4.82
CA ILE A 205 9.93 1.87 4.73
C ILE A 205 10.51 2.52 5.98
N LEU A 206 10.20 2.00 7.17
CA LEU A 206 10.68 2.57 8.43
C LEU A 206 12.17 2.37 8.65
N PHE A 207 12.70 1.20 8.30
CA PHE A 207 14.08 0.81 8.63
C PHE A 207 15.07 1.07 7.49
N GLU A 208 14.70 0.88 6.23
CA GLU A 208 15.62 0.94 5.08
C GLU A 208 16.06 2.37 4.73
N SER A 209 15.31 3.37 5.11
CA SER A 209 15.61 4.77 4.76
C SER A 209 16.71 5.44 5.60
N SER A 210 17.48 4.68 6.39
CA SER A 210 18.59 5.19 7.19
C SER A 210 19.95 4.80 6.60
N VAL A 211 20.44 5.59 5.65
CA VAL A 211 21.86 5.56 5.30
C VAL A 211 22.66 5.97 6.55
N ASP A 212 23.66 5.20 6.95
CA ASP A 212 24.51 5.41 8.14
C ASP A 212 23.82 5.26 9.52
N HIS A 213 22.75 4.46 9.64
CA HIS A 213 22.03 4.24 10.92
C HIS A 213 21.56 5.55 11.63
N LYS A 214 21.59 6.70 10.95
CA LYS A 214 21.10 7.97 11.48
C LYS A 214 19.75 8.34 10.87
N VAL A 215 18.69 8.17 11.64
CA VAL A 215 17.37 8.66 11.24
C VAL A 215 17.38 10.18 11.27
N SER A 216 17.09 10.82 10.13
CA SER A 216 17.00 12.28 10.10
C SER A 216 15.86 12.78 10.99
N LYS A 217 16.03 13.93 11.66
CA LYS A 217 14.98 14.53 12.52
C LYS A 217 13.65 14.70 11.76
N ARG A 218 13.70 15.10 10.48
CA ARG A 218 12.50 15.28 9.64
C ARG A 218 11.76 13.96 9.41
N LYS A 219 12.49 12.87 9.16
CA LYS A 219 11.91 11.55 9.02
C LYS A 219 11.26 11.08 10.33
N MET A 220 11.96 11.25 11.46
CA MET A 220 11.41 10.90 12.78
C MET A 220 10.10 11.65 13.05
N VAL A 221 10.02 12.94 12.73
CA VAL A 221 8.79 13.72 12.85
C VAL A 221 7.69 13.15 11.95
N ALA A 222 7.99 12.79 10.70
CA ALA A 222 7.01 12.20 9.79
C ALA A 222 6.46 10.86 10.34
N VAL A 223 7.32 10.00 10.86
CA VAL A 223 6.95 8.72 11.51
C VAL A 223 6.05 8.98 12.73
N LEU A 224 6.47 9.86 13.63
CA LEU A 224 5.69 10.19 14.83
C LEU A 224 4.32 10.78 14.47
N CYS A 225 4.24 11.65 13.47
CA CYS A 225 2.98 12.19 12.96
C CYS A 225 2.07 11.07 12.43
N GLY A 226 2.59 10.12 11.63
CA GLY A 226 1.82 9.01 11.09
C GLY A 226 1.21 8.14 12.20
N ILE A 227 2.05 7.74 13.18
CA ILE A 227 1.59 6.96 14.34
C ILE A 227 0.57 7.73 15.18
N SER A 228 0.83 9.02 15.45
CA SER A 228 -0.07 9.84 16.27
C SER A 228 -1.45 9.99 15.66
N ILE A 229 -1.53 10.20 14.33
CA ILE A 229 -2.82 10.30 13.63
C ILE A 229 -3.58 8.97 13.69
N ALA A 230 -2.90 7.84 13.52
CA ALA A 230 -3.50 6.52 13.65
C ALA A 230 -4.05 6.28 15.07
N LEU A 231 -3.28 6.65 16.10
CA LEU A 231 -3.70 6.54 17.51
C LEU A 231 -4.90 7.44 17.82
N ILE A 232 -4.91 8.69 17.34
CA ILE A 232 -6.05 9.59 17.51
C ILE A 232 -7.31 8.97 16.88
N GLY A 233 -7.20 8.43 15.67
CA GLY A 233 -8.31 7.71 15.02
C GLY A 233 -8.79 6.53 15.82
N TYR A 234 -7.87 5.71 16.35
CA TYR A 234 -8.17 4.55 17.18
C TYR A 234 -8.95 4.92 18.44
N PHE A 235 -8.48 5.88 19.22
CA PHE A 235 -9.15 6.32 20.46
C PHE A 235 -10.47 7.05 20.19
N SER A 236 -10.59 7.77 19.07
CA SER A 236 -11.84 8.43 18.68
C SER A 236 -12.94 7.42 18.29
N SER A 237 -12.55 6.28 17.73
CA SER A 237 -13.48 5.21 17.34
C SER A 237 -13.88 4.32 18.55
N GLY A 238 -13.00 4.18 19.54
CA GLY A 238 -13.22 3.34 20.72
C GLY A 238 -14.24 3.87 21.73
N HIS A 239 -14.69 5.13 21.62
CA HIS A 239 -15.68 5.71 22.54
C HIS A 239 -17.13 5.44 22.15
N THR A 240 -17.41 4.74 21.05
CA THR A 240 -18.77 4.39 20.59
C THR A 240 -19.23 2.98 21.01
N HIS A 241 -18.40 2.20 21.72
CA HIS A 241 -18.75 0.85 22.19
C HIS A 241 -18.85 0.72 23.72
N GLY A 242 -19.12 1.80 24.42
CA GLY A 242 -19.39 1.78 25.86
C GLY A 242 -20.84 2.18 26.15
N HIS A 243 -21.74 1.21 26.17
CA HIS A 243 -22.96 1.02 27.01
C HIS A 243 -23.98 0.24 26.24
#